data_4698c75bfd0af91736af7269dc84c36b
#
_entry.id   4698c75bfd0af91736af7269dc84c36b
#
_cell.length_a   1.000
_cell.length_b   1.000
_cell.length_c   1.000
_cell.angle_alpha   90.00
_cell.angle_beta   90.00
_cell.angle_gamma   90.00
#
_symmetry.space_group_name_H-M   'P 1'
#
loop_
_entity.id
_entity.type
_entity.pdbx_description
1 polymer ?
#
loop_
_entity_poly.entity_id
_entity_poly.type
_entity_poly.pdbx_seq_one_letter_code
_entity_poly.pdbx_strand_id
1 'polypeptide(L)'
;MHIGVDDILGLIHSVATTSANIHDITQADKLLHGQEECIWGDAGYLGIDKRQEHKDRQVDWFIAMRPGKRRLPAKSSDAAKSEFIKAQIRAKVEHPFRYIKRVFGYDKVRYRGLAKNTNRLHLLAGFTNLMVAKKYLLT
;
A
#
# COMPACT_ATOMS: atom_id res chain seq x y z
N MET A 1 -8.42 -4.56 -5.02
CA MET A 1 -8.26 -3.16 -4.57
C MET A 1 -6.83 -2.96 -4.14
N HIS A 2 -6.18 -1.97 -4.71
CA HIS A 2 -4.81 -1.56 -4.44
C HIS A 2 -4.82 -0.08 -4.08
N ILE A 3 -4.03 0.34 -3.10
CA ILE A 3 -3.91 1.74 -2.70
C ILE A 3 -2.44 2.13 -2.59
N GLY A 4 -2.10 3.34 -3.02
CA GLY A 4 -0.86 4.03 -2.72
C GLY A 4 -1.09 4.97 -1.54
N VAL A 5 -0.22 4.90 -0.55
CA VAL A 5 -0.33 5.65 0.71
C VAL A 5 0.98 6.37 0.97
N ASP A 6 0.89 7.64 1.32
CA ASP A 6 2.02 8.44 1.78
C ASP A 6 2.54 7.89 3.12
N ASP A 7 3.86 7.75 3.24
CA ASP A 7 4.50 7.17 4.41
C ASP A 7 4.68 8.15 5.58
N ILE A 8 4.48 9.45 5.35
CA ILE A 8 4.56 10.49 6.38
C ILE A 8 3.23 10.62 7.12
N LEU A 9 2.17 10.95 6.40
CA LEU A 9 0.85 11.24 6.97
C LEU A 9 -0.10 10.03 6.97
N GLY A 10 0.16 9.03 6.12
CA GLY A 10 -0.71 7.88 5.94
C GLY A 10 -1.94 8.17 5.10
N LEU A 11 -1.88 9.17 4.22
CA LEU A 11 -2.96 9.54 3.32
C LEU A 11 -2.92 8.73 2.03
N ILE A 12 -4.08 8.34 1.54
CA ILE A 12 -4.22 7.64 0.26
C ILE A 12 -4.09 8.66 -0.86
N HIS A 13 -3.08 8.49 -1.73
CA HIS A 13 -2.90 9.32 -2.92
C HIS A 13 -3.33 8.64 -4.22
N SER A 14 -3.37 7.30 -4.24
CA SER A 14 -3.73 6.52 -5.42
C SER A 14 -4.62 5.35 -5.08
N VAL A 15 -5.59 5.07 -5.95
CA VAL A 15 -6.48 3.90 -5.84
C VAL A 15 -6.53 3.20 -7.19
N ALA A 16 -6.33 1.89 -7.20
CA ALA A 16 -6.53 1.05 -8.36
C ALA A 16 -7.42 -0.14 -8.02
N THR A 17 -8.30 -0.47 -8.94
CA THR A 17 -9.22 -1.61 -8.80
C THR A 17 -9.01 -2.58 -9.95
N THR A 18 -9.03 -3.84 -9.64
CA THR A 18 -8.87 -4.93 -10.60
C THR A 18 -9.79 -6.10 -10.25
N SER A 19 -9.99 -7.00 -11.19
CA SER A 19 -10.55 -8.31 -10.89
C SER A 19 -9.59 -9.11 -9.99
N ALA A 20 -10.13 -10.07 -9.24
CA ALA A 20 -9.39 -10.80 -8.21
C ALA A 20 -8.22 -11.66 -8.74
N ASN A 21 -8.21 -11.95 -10.04
CA ASN A 21 -7.18 -12.76 -10.72
C ASN A 21 -5.95 -11.96 -11.17
N ILE A 22 -5.93 -10.65 -10.96
CA ILE A 22 -4.80 -9.79 -11.35
C ILE A 22 -3.81 -9.70 -10.19
N HIS A 23 -2.54 -9.99 -10.48
CA HIS A 23 -1.46 -9.90 -9.50
C HIS A 23 -1.14 -8.44 -9.11
N ASP A 24 -0.91 -8.21 -7.83
CA ASP A 24 -0.65 -6.89 -7.26
C ASP A 24 0.52 -6.17 -7.94
N ILE A 25 1.59 -6.89 -8.23
CA ILE A 25 2.80 -6.37 -8.88
C ILE A 25 2.52 -5.68 -10.23
N THR A 26 1.49 -6.11 -10.96
CA THR A 26 1.12 -5.51 -12.25
C THR A 26 0.37 -4.19 -12.11
N GLN A 27 -0.06 -3.85 -10.91
CA GLN A 27 -0.81 -2.63 -10.61
C GLN A 27 0.05 -1.53 -10.01
N ALA A 28 1.30 -1.83 -9.68
CA ALA A 28 2.21 -0.88 -9.06
C ALA A 28 2.35 0.42 -9.86
N ASP A 29 2.46 0.34 -11.17
CA ASP A 29 2.61 1.51 -12.04
C ASP A 29 1.44 2.51 -11.94
N LYS A 30 0.24 2.00 -11.66
CA LYS A 30 -0.95 2.85 -11.44
C LYS A 30 -1.00 3.51 -10.07
N LEU A 31 -0.19 3.04 -9.14
CA LEU A 31 -0.12 3.57 -7.78
C LEU A 31 1.00 4.58 -7.60
N LEU A 32 1.98 4.56 -8.50
CA LEU A 32 3.15 5.42 -8.44
C LEU A 32 2.94 6.69 -9.25
N HIS A 33 3.39 7.82 -8.74
CA HIS A 33 3.30 9.13 -9.40
C HIS A 33 4.64 9.60 -10.01
N GLY A 34 5.73 8.85 -9.81
CA GLY A 34 7.02 9.09 -10.44
C GLY A 34 7.95 10.05 -9.72
N GLN A 35 7.57 10.54 -8.55
CA GLN A 35 8.37 11.43 -7.69
C GLN A 35 8.81 10.76 -6.39
N GLU A 36 8.60 9.45 -6.29
CA GLU A 36 8.98 8.68 -5.11
C GLU A 36 10.51 8.53 -5.05
N GLU A 37 11.08 8.77 -3.87
CA GLU A 37 12.46 8.46 -3.54
C GLU A 37 12.59 7.02 -3.02
N CYS A 38 11.59 6.57 -2.27
CA CYS A 38 11.52 5.20 -1.75
C CYS A 38 10.09 4.66 -1.80
N ILE A 39 9.98 3.34 -1.98
CA ILE A 39 8.70 2.64 -2.08
C ILE A 39 8.71 1.42 -1.16
N TRP A 40 7.68 1.34 -0.34
CA TRP A 40 7.46 0.24 0.60
C TRP A 40 6.33 -0.65 0.10
N GLY A 41 6.60 -1.95 -0.03
CA GLY A 41 5.61 -2.90 -0.50
C GLY A 41 5.58 -4.18 0.32
N ASP A 42 4.45 -4.89 0.24
CA ASP A 42 4.33 -6.22 0.81
C ASP A 42 4.96 -7.28 -0.10
N ALA A 43 4.87 -8.55 0.32
CA ALA A 43 5.45 -9.67 -0.42
C ALA A 43 4.80 -9.93 -1.80
N GLY A 44 3.65 -9.33 -2.09
CA GLY A 44 2.99 -9.38 -3.40
C GLY A 44 3.75 -8.64 -4.48
N TYR A 45 4.63 -7.72 -4.08
CA TYR A 45 5.47 -6.91 -4.99
C TYR A 45 6.90 -7.42 -5.14
N LEU A 46 7.22 -8.63 -4.66
CA LEU A 46 8.56 -9.21 -4.81
C LEU A 46 8.97 -9.31 -6.29
N GLY A 47 10.15 -8.78 -6.62
CA GLY A 47 10.70 -8.77 -7.97
C GLY A 47 10.25 -7.60 -8.83
N ILE A 48 9.59 -6.59 -8.24
CA ILE A 48 9.15 -5.39 -8.94
C ILE A 48 10.32 -4.60 -9.54
N ASP A 49 11.44 -4.55 -8.84
CA ASP A 49 12.70 -3.92 -9.25
C ASP A 49 13.28 -4.48 -10.56
N LYS A 50 12.96 -5.75 -10.86
CA LYS A 50 13.42 -6.46 -12.05
C LYS A 50 12.50 -6.32 -13.26
N ARG A 51 11.33 -5.74 -13.09
CA ARG A 51 10.37 -5.56 -14.17
C ARG A 51 10.80 -4.45 -15.10
N GLN A 52 10.55 -4.68 -16.41
CA GLN A 52 10.92 -3.73 -17.47
C GLN A 52 10.36 -2.32 -17.19
N GLU A 53 9.13 -2.23 -16.70
CA GLU A 53 8.41 -0.98 -16.45
C GLU A 53 9.04 -0.13 -15.32
N HIS A 54 9.84 -0.77 -14.47
CA HIS A 54 10.43 -0.13 -13.29
C HIS A 54 11.98 -0.06 -13.32
N LYS A 55 12.59 -0.61 -14.38
CA LYS A 55 14.05 -0.77 -14.47
C LYS A 55 14.80 0.57 -14.47
N ASP A 56 14.20 1.59 -15.03
CA ASP A 56 14.80 2.94 -15.17
C ASP A 56 14.37 3.90 -14.05
N ARG A 57 13.57 3.43 -13.08
CA ARG A 57 13.18 4.25 -11.92
C ARG A 57 14.31 4.30 -10.90
N GLN A 58 14.78 5.51 -10.61
CA GLN A 58 15.76 5.77 -9.54
C GLN A 58 15.02 5.87 -8.20
N VAL A 59 14.62 4.75 -7.64
CA VAL A 59 13.88 4.65 -6.39
C VAL A 59 14.37 3.45 -5.57
N ASP A 60 14.42 3.61 -4.27
CA ASP A 60 14.76 2.55 -3.34
C ASP A 60 13.54 1.67 -3.03
N TRP A 61 13.63 0.39 -3.35
CA TRP A 61 12.55 -0.59 -3.14
C TRP A 61 12.72 -1.34 -1.82
N PHE A 62 11.77 -1.21 -0.92
CA PHE A 62 11.73 -1.90 0.36
C PHE A 62 10.57 -2.90 0.40
N ILE A 63 10.74 -4.04 -0.26
CA ILE A 63 9.70 -5.07 -0.34
C ILE A 63 9.86 -6.07 0.78
N ALA A 64 8.75 -6.39 1.45
CA ALA A 64 8.74 -7.36 2.53
C ALA A 64 9.00 -8.79 2.04
N MET A 65 9.77 -9.56 2.79
CA MET A 65 9.96 -10.98 2.50
C MET A 65 8.69 -11.80 2.84
N ARG A 66 8.49 -12.89 2.12
CA ARG A 66 7.44 -13.87 2.44
C ARG A 66 7.69 -14.48 3.84
N PRO A 67 6.65 -14.67 4.66
CA PRO A 67 6.81 -15.17 6.04
C PRO A 67 7.62 -16.47 6.14
N GLY A 68 7.45 -17.42 5.23
CA GLY A 68 8.15 -18.71 5.24
C GLY A 68 9.65 -18.65 4.90
N LYS A 69 10.16 -17.53 4.37
CA LYS A 69 11.59 -17.30 4.09
C LYS A 69 12.25 -16.36 5.09
N ARG A 70 11.51 -15.89 6.06
CA ARG A 70 12.04 -15.05 7.15
C ARG A 70 12.92 -15.89 8.07
N ARG A 71 14.22 -15.94 7.83
CA ARG A 71 15.17 -16.19 8.91
C ARG A 71 15.12 -14.95 9.80
N LEU A 72 14.68 -15.12 11.05
CA LEU A 72 14.71 -14.04 12.03
C LEU A 72 16.18 -13.64 12.23
N PRO A 73 16.58 -12.43 11.81
CA PRO A 73 17.92 -11.96 12.08
C PRO A 73 18.11 -11.78 13.58
N ALA A 74 19.34 -11.88 14.09
CA ALA A 74 19.62 -11.61 15.49
C ALA A 74 19.05 -10.24 15.90
N LYS A 75 18.39 -10.16 17.06
CA LYS A 75 17.64 -8.96 17.52
C LYS A 75 18.45 -7.65 17.53
N SER A 76 19.76 -7.71 17.56
CA SER A 76 20.66 -6.56 17.59
C SER A 76 21.28 -6.21 16.23
N SER A 77 20.97 -6.94 15.16
CA SER A 77 21.55 -6.71 13.84
C SER A 77 20.88 -5.54 13.09
N ASP A 78 21.62 -4.90 12.20
CA ASP A 78 21.08 -3.84 11.33
C ASP A 78 19.96 -4.37 10.42
N ALA A 79 20.00 -5.66 10.08
CA ALA A 79 18.93 -6.36 9.38
C ALA A 79 17.63 -6.40 10.22
N ALA A 80 17.71 -6.60 11.54
CA ALA A 80 16.55 -6.57 12.41
C ALA A 80 15.94 -5.16 12.51
N LYS A 81 16.77 -4.12 12.57
CA LYS A 81 16.32 -2.72 12.56
C LYS A 81 15.62 -2.37 11.25
N SER A 82 16.18 -2.79 10.12
CA SER A 82 15.57 -2.59 8.79
C SER A 82 14.19 -3.27 8.70
N GLU A 83 14.06 -4.51 9.15
CA GLU A 83 12.78 -5.22 9.16
C GLU A 83 11.76 -4.58 10.11
N PHE A 84 12.21 -4.02 11.24
CA PHE A 84 11.34 -3.27 12.16
C PHE A 84 10.80 -2.01 11.51
N ILE A 85 11.63 -1.22 10.81
CA ILE A 85 11.21 -0.02 10.09
C ILE A 85 10.21 -0.38 8.98
N LYS A 86 10.49 -1.44 8.20
CA LYS A 86 9.55 -1.95 7.18
C LYS A 86 8.19 -2.32 7.78
N ALA A 87 8.19 -2.97 8.96
CA ALA A 87 6.96 -3.33 9.65
C ALA A 87 6.18 -2.10 10.12
N GLN A 88 6.85 -1.08 10.65
CA GLN A 88 6.21 0.16 11.08
C GLN A 88 5.54 0.91 9.91
N ILE A 89 6.23 1.01 8.77
CA ILE A 89 5.67 1.70 7.59
C ILE A 89 4.50 0.92 7.02
N ARG A 90 4.58 -0.40 6.95
CA ARG A 90 3.46 -1.25 6.53
C ARG A 90 2.22 -1.07 7.41
N ALA A 91 2.40 -0.93 8.72
CA ALA A 91 1.30 -0.67 9.63
C ALA A 91 0.56 0.63 9.30
N LYS A 92 1.24 1.66 8.79
CA LYS A 92 0.60 2.89 8.32
C LYS A 92 -0.31 2.64 7.12
N VAL A 93 0.09 1.79 6.18
CA VAL A 93 -0.72 1.41 5.01
C VAL A 93 -1.94 0.56 5.41
N GLU A 94 -1.79 -0.31 6.42
CA GLU A 94 -2.90 -1.12 6.94
C GLU A 94 -4.00 -0.25 7.58
N HIS A 95 -3.66 0.91 8.09
CA HIS A 95 -4.60 1.81 8.76
C HIS A 95 -5.70 2.32 7.80
N PRO A 96 -5.43 2.86 6.61
CA PRO A 96 -6.44 3.19 5.61
C PRO A 96 -7.29 1.99 5.20
N PHE A 97 -6.71 0.81 5.02
CA PHE A 97 -7.46 -0.41 4.73
C PHE A 97 -8.47 -0.75 5.83
N ARG A 98 -8.11 -0.54 7.10
CA ARG A 98 -9.01 -0.73 8.23
C ARG A 98 -10.23 0.21 8.15
N TYR A 99 -10.02 1.49 7.81
CA TYR A 99 -11.14 2.42 7.62
C TYR A 99 -12.07 1.94 6.51
N ILE A 100 -11.54 1.62 5.34
CA ILE A 100 -12.33 1.19 4.18
C ILE A 100 -13.10 -0.09 4.51
N LYS A 101 -12.45 -1.10 5.08
CA LYS A 101 -13.07 -2.42 5.31
C LYS A 101 -13.94 -2.45 6.57
N ARG A 102 -13.48 -1.89 7.69
CA ARG A 102 -14.13 -2.06 9.00
C ARG A 102 -15.04 -0.89 9.36
N VAL A 103 -14.60 0.34 9.15
CA VAL A 103 -15.40 1.52 9.51
C VAL A 103 -16.47 1.76 8.46
N PHE A 104 -16.13 1.70 7.17
CA PHE A 104 -17.08 1.91 6.07
C PHE A 104 -17.73 0.62 5.54
N GLY A 105 -17.37 -0.54 6.09
CA GLY A 105 -18.01 -1.82 5.80
C GLY A 105 -17.81 -2.30 4.36
N TYR A 106 -16.70 -1.94 3.70
CA TYR A 106 -16.41 -2.39 2.35
C TYR A 106 -15.58 -3.69 2.36
N ASP A 107 -16.12 -4.74 2.96
CA ASP A 107 -15.48 -6.06 3.00
C ASP A 107 -15.67 -6.83 1.70
N LYS A 108 -16.79 -6.61 1.01
CA LYS A 108 -17.15 -7.30 -0.23
C LYS A 108 -17.61 -6.31 -1.29
N VAL A 109 -17.43 -6.69 -2.54
CA VAL A 109 -17.94 -5.97 -3.71
C VAL A 109 -19.47 -5.93 -3.64
N ARG A 110 -20.06 -4.73 -3.70
CA ARG A 110 -21.53 -4.54 -3.58
C ARG A 110 -22.23 -4.31 -4.91
N TYR A 111 -21.48 -3.87 -5.92
CA TYR A 111 -22.06 -3.52 -7.21
C TYR A 111 -21.58 -4.48 -8.30
N ARG A 112 -22.41 -4.72 -9.29
CA ARG A 112 -21.98 -5.39 -10.53
C ARG A 112 -21.15 -4.41 -11.36
N GLY A 113 -20.02 -4.91 -11.87
CA GLY A 113 -19.10 -4.15 -12.72
C GLY A 113 -18.01 -3.40 -11.96
N LEU A 114 -16.87 -3.26 -12.61
CA LEU A 114 -15.67 -2.67 -12.02
C LEU A 114 -15.84 -1.17 -11.78
N ALA A 115 -16.43 -0.44 -12.74
CA ALA A 115 -16.55 1.02 -12.68
C ALA A 115 -17.30 1.52 -11.45
N LYS A 116 -18.46 0.91 -11.11
CA LYS A 116 -19.23 1.30 -9.92
C LYS A 116 -18.48 1.04 -8.61
N ASN A 117 -17.76 -0.07 -8.55
CA ASN A 117 -16.93 -0.40 -7.38
C ASN A 117 -15.71 0.52 -7.28
N THR A 118 -15.10 0.89 -8.40
CA THR A 118 -14.01 1.87 -8.48
C THR A 118 -14.45 3.23 -7.95
N ASN A 119 -15.58 3.75 -8.42
CA ASN A 119 -16.12 5.04 -7.96
C ASN A 119 -16.39 5.04 -6.46
N ARG A 120 -16.99 3.96 -5.95
CA ARG A 120 -17.21 3.82 -4.51
C ARG A 120 -15.90 3.81 -3.72
N LEU A 121 -14.87 3.10 -4.20
CA LEU A 121 -13.58 3.06 -3.53
C LEU A 121 -12.86 4.40 -3.51
N HIS A 122 -12.95 5.20 -4.58
CA HIS A 122 -12.45 6.57 -4.57
C HIS A 122 -13.15 7.45 -3.53
N LEU A 123 -14.48 7.34 -3.43
CA LEU A 123 -15.23 8.04 -2.40
C LEU A 123 -14.81 7.63 -0.98
N LEU A 124 -14.67 6.33 -0.74
CA LEU A 124 -14.24 5.80 0.56
C LEU A 124 -12.80 6.18 0.88
N ALA A 125 -11.91 6.25 -0.11
CA ALA A 125 -10.55 6.75 0.06
C ALA A 125 -10.55 8.22 0.49
N GLY A 126 -11.39 9.05 -0.12
CA GLY A 126 -11.58 10.45 0.29
C GLY A 126 -12.05 10.58 1.74
N PHE A 127 -13.08 9.83 2.15
CA PHE A 127 -13.52 9.81 3.54
C PHE A 127 -12.46 9.26 4.50
N THR A 128 -11.70 8.25 4.10
CA THR A 128 -10.58 7.75 4.89
C THR A 128 -9.54 8.84 5.10
N ASN A 129 -9.18 9.58 4.06
CA ASN A 129 -8.24 10.69 4.17
C ASN A 129 -8.74 11.77 5.13
N LEU A 130 -10.04 12.12 5.09
CA LEU A 130 -10.62 13.06 6.06
C LEU A 130 -10.50 12.53 7.50
N MET A 131 -10.77 11.25 7.72
CA MET A 131 -10.63 10.63 9.05
C MET A 131 -9.18 10.59 9.53
N VAL A 132 -8.23 10.30 8.65
CA VAL A 132 -6.80 10.32 8.97
C VAL A 132 -6.32 11.75 9.21
N ALA A 133 -6.69 12.69 8.34
CA ALA A 133 -6.29 14.10 8.44
C ALA A 133 -6.86 14.81 9.68
N LYS A 134 -8.03 14.36 10.18
CA LYS A 134 -8.68 14.94 11.36
C LYS A 134 -7.71 15.13 12.54
N LYS A 135 -6.86 14.14 12.81
CA LYS A 135 -5.89 14.20 13.90
C LYS A 135 -4.82 15.29 13.72
N TYR A 136 -4.56 15.72 12.47
CA TYR A 136 -3.62 16.80 12.16
C TYR A 136 -4.29 18.17 12.09
N LEU A 137 -5.60 18.22 11.79
CA LEU A 137 -6.36 19.45 11.65
C LEU A 137 -6.92 19.95 12.99
N LEU A 138 -7.08 19.08 13.98
CA LEU A 138 -7.64 19.40 15.29
C LEU A 138 -6.58 19.58 16.40
N THR A 139 -5.33 19.50 16.05
CA THR A 139 -4.21 19.83 16.91
C THR A 139 -3.75 21.25 16.62
#